data_26338c1426af7f7ace43cbb479da0ad3
#
_entry.id   26338c1426af7f7ace43cbb479da0ad3
#
_cell.length_a   1.000
_cell.length_b   1.000
_cell.length_c   1.000
_cell.angle_alpha   90.00
_cell.angle_beta   90.00
_cell.angle_gamma   90.00
#
_symmetry.space_group_name_H-M   'P 1'
#
loop_
_entity.id
_entity.type
_entity.pdbx_description
1 polymer ?
#
loop_
_entity_poly.entity_id
_entity_poly.type
_entity_poly.pdbx_seq_one_letter_code
_entity_poly.pdbx_strand_id
1 'polypeptide(L)'
;MADHPVATVQALLAHPDLWRAGRIEPNTQTITTGYPVLDSLLADRGWPKAGLVELLSAQLGIGELRLLGPALARLSVQEQRWIAWINPPHIPYAPALAELGIDIGKVLLVQPKTYADALWAFERAVKSGTCSAALAWFDDARLAAKDVRRLKLAARRGGTLAVLFRPDTAARRQSMAELRILLQQASLPDRLSIEILKRRGGWPTERCSLELAYRTTRVTRHELREQLTLWRAKSLCPIGGSPPLCALPAPQSAHAGG
;
A
#
# COMPACT_ATOMS: atom_id res chain seq x y z
N MET A 1 44.40 35.15 19.72
CA MET A 1 42.95 35.05 19.89
C MET A 1 42.37 34.76 18.49
N ALA A 2 41.99 33.54 18.23
CA ALA A 2 41.41 33.14 16.93
C ALA A 2 39.93 33.47 16.96
N ASP A 3 39.55 34.40 16.10
CA ASP A 3 38.17 34.79 15.86
C ASP A 3 37.45 33.62 15.13
N HIS A 4 36.62 32.88 15.85
CA HIS A 4 35.77 31.86 15.22
C HIS A 4 34.59 32.60 14.61
N PRO A 5 34.39 32.51 13.28
CA PRO A 5 33.23 33.12 12.66
C PRO A 5 31.95 32.47 13.23
N VAL A 6 31.13 33.26 13.90
CA VAL A 6 29.80 32.86 14.32
C VAL A 6 29.03 32.57 13.03
N ALA A 7 28.87 31.30 12.70
CA ALA A 7 28.06 30.88 11.55
C ALA A 7 26.68 31.51 11.72
N THR A 8 26.35 32.40 10.81
CA THR A 8 25.04 33.10 10.83
C THR A 8 23.93 32.04 10.85
N VAL A 9 22.90 32.25 11.67
CA VAL A 9 21.73 31.34 11.74
C VAL A 9 21.20 30.96 10.34
N GLN A 10 21.31 31.88 9.37
CA GLN A 10 20.94 31.63 7.96
C GLN A 10 21.86 30.61 7.27
N ALA A 11 23.18 30.64 7.56
CA ALA A 11 24.11 29.65 6.99
C ALA A 11 23.90 28.26 7.60
N LEU A 12 23.57 28.19 8.89
CA LEU A 12 23.16 26.94 9.54
C LEU A 12 21.84 26.40 8.98
N LEU A 13 20.88 27.29 8.69
CA LEU A 13 19.58 26.91 8.13
C LEU A 13 19.66 26.46 6.65
N ALA A 14 20.76 26.75 5.95
CA ALA A 14 21.00 26.28 4.59
C ALA A 14 21.72 24.91 4.55
N HIS A 15 22.12 24.37 5.70
CA HIS A 15 22.81 23.08 5.73
C HIS A 15 21.85 21.93 5.41
N PRO A 16 22.18 21.02 4.45
CA PRO A 16 21.27 19.98 4.00
C PRO A 16 20.89 18.95 5.09
N ASP A 17 21.69 18.83 6.14
CA ASP A 17 21.44 17.90 7.25
C ASP A 17 20.66 18.54 8.42
N LEU A 18 20.39 19.85 8.35
CA LEU A 18 19.63 20.55 9.38
C LEU A 18 18.17 20.68 8.97
N TRP A 19 17.32 20.01 9.72
CA TRP A 19 15.87 20.07 9.52
C TRP A 19 15.26 21.15 10.41
N ARG A 20 14.53 22.08 9.80
CA ARG A 20 13.77 23.13 10.51
C ARG A 20 12.37 22.62 10.83
N ALA A 21 12.02 22.55 12.10
CA ALA A 21 10.66 22.24 12.53
C ALA A 21 9.68 23.26 11.93
N GLY A 22 8.67 22.80 11.17
CA GLY A 22 7.68 23.64 10.51
C GLY A 22 7.93 23.95 9.04
N ARG A 23 9.12 23.68 8.48
CA ARG A 23 9.35 23.74 7.04
C ARG A 23 9.41 22.31 6.51
N ILE A 24 8.25 21.83 6.05
CA ILE A 24 8.17 20.56 5.36
C ILE A 24 8.58 20.85 3.93
N GLU A 25 9.76 20.35 3.51
CA GLU A 25 10.05 20.23 2.08
C GLU A 25 8.95 19.32 1.52
N PRO A 26 8.11 19.79 0.57
CA PRO A 26 7.08 18.94 0.00
C PRO A 26 7.78 17.73 -0.61
N ASN A 27 7.50 16.56 -0.08
CA ASN A 27 7.93 15.33 -0.73
C ASN A 27 7.14 15.26 -2.04
N THR A 28 7.79 15.58 -3.15
CA THR A 28 7.20 15.64 -4.49
C THR A 28 6.66 14.30 -4.97
N GLN A 29 6.78 13.24 -4.16
CA GLN A 29 6.33 11.90 -4.50
C GLN A 29 5.26 11.42 -3.50
N THR A 30 4.05 11.93 -3.66
CA THR A 30 2.87 11.42 -2.97
C THR A 30 1.86 10.86 -3.96
N ILE A 31 1.02 9.98 -3.47
CA ILE A 31 -0.11 9.41 -4.20
C ILE A 31 -1.37 9.93 -3.52
N THR A 32 -2.23 10.66 -4.23
CA THR A 32 -3.49 11.09 -3.65
C THR A 32 -4.26 9.90 -3.08
N THR A 33 -4.86 10.10 -1.92
CA THR A 33 -5.67 9.05 -1.29
C THR A 33 -6.97 8.80 -2.06
N GLY A 34 -7.41 9.76 -2.85
CA GLY A 34 -8.73 9.78 -3.50
C GLY A 34 -9.84 10.32 -2.59
N TYR A 35 -9.48 10.72 -1.37
CA TYR A 35 -10.38 11.33 -0.40
C TYR A 35 -9.86 12.71 -0.02
N PRO A 36 -10.49 13.81 -0.50
CA PRO A 36 -10.01 15.17 -0.24
C PRO A 36 -9.86 15.51 1.24
N VAL A 37 -10.74 14.98 2.08
CA VAL A 37 -10.67 15.16 3.54
C VAL A 37 -9.39 14.54 4.09
N LEU A 38 -9.07 13.29 3.70
CA LEU A 38 -7.84 12.64 4.15
C LEU A 38 -6.60 13.33 3.58
N ASP A 39 -6.62 13.70 2.29
CA ASP A 39 -5.52 14.43 1.67
C ASP A 39 -5.22 15.76 2.40
N SER A 40 -6.24 16.48 2.87
CA SER A 40 -6.06 17.72 3.64
C SER A 40 -5.44 17.49 5.02
N LEU A 41 -5.68 16.32 5.62
CA LEU A 41 -5.12 15.94 6.91
C LEU A 41 -3.68 15.45 6.81
N LEU A 42 -3.25 14.96 5.64
CA LEU A 42 -1.89 14.48 5.41
C LEU A 42 -0.98 15.65 5.02
N ALA A 43 0.21 15.73 5.64
CA ALA A 43 1.14 16.83 5.42
C ALA A 43 1.56 16.99 3.95
N ASP A 44 1.73 15.86 3.26
CA ASP A 44 2.13 15.81 1.84
C ASP A 44 0.93 15.61 0.91
N ARG A 45 -0.30 15.78 1.40
CA ARG A 45 -1.56 15.66 0.66
C ARG A 45 -1.73 14.32 -0.07
N GLY A 46 -1.31 13.22 0.56
CA GLY A 46 -1.45 11.88 -0.02
C GLY A 46 -0.66 10.81 0.72
N TRP A 47 -0.77 9.59 0.21
CA TRP A 47 0.06 8.48 0.67
C TRP A 47 1.52 8.69 0.29
N PRO A 48 2.50 8.34 1.16
CA PRO A 48 3.90 8.40 0.79
C PRO A 48 4.21 7.38 -0.32
N LYS A 49 4.63 7.84 -1.50
CA LYS A 49 4.97 6.95 -2.63
C LYS A 49 6.16 6.04 -2.32
N ALA A 50 7.09 6.50 -1.48
CA ALA A 50 8.28 5.78 -1.05
C ALA A 50 8.34 5.77 0.46
N GLY A 51 7.49 5.01 1.12
CA GLY A 51 7.39 5.01 2.57
C GLY A 51 6.57 3.88 3.14
N LEU A 52 6.64 3.72 4.46
CA LEU A 52 5.92 2.71 5.21
C LEU A 52 4.72 3.32 5.92
N VAL A 53 3.55 2.77 5.66
CA VAL A 53 2.27 3.11 6.29
C VAL A 53 1.83 1.96 7.17
N GLU A 54 1.34 2.25 8.36
CA GLU A 54 0.65 1.29 9.22
C GLU A 54 -0.84 1.66 9.28
N LEU A 55 -1.69 0.73 8.88
CA LEU A 55 -3.13 0.78 9.10
C LEU A 55 -3.47 -0.14 10.27
N LEU A 56 -4.00 0.45 11.32
CA LEU A 56 -4.29 -0.25 12.58
C LEU A 56 -5.79 -0.40 12.74
N SER A 57 -6.26 -1.61 13.06
CA SER A 57 -7.68 -1.87 13.29
C SER A 57 -7.88 -3.06 14.24
N ALA A 58 -8.95 -3.03 15.04
CA ALA A 58 -9.34 -4.16 15.88
C ALA A 58 -9.89 -5.32 15.04
N GLN A 59 -10.41 -5.04 13.85
CA GLN A 59 -11.06 -6.01 12.97
C GLN A 59 -10.61 -5.78 11.52
N LEU A 60 -10.58 -6.85 10.74
CA LEU A 60 -10.37 -6.79 9.31
C LEU A 60 -11.72 -6.67 8.57
N GLY A 61 -11.69 -6.12 7.35
CA GLY A 61 -12.89 -6.00 6.52
C GLY A 61 -13.79 -4.81 6.85
N ILE A 62 -13.30 -3.85 7.64
CA ILE A 62 -14.04 -2.62 7.99
C ILE A 62 -13.98 -1.54 6.90
N GLY A 63 -13.25 -1.79 5.79
CA GLY A 63 -13.10 -0.85 4.69
C GLY A 63 -11.66 -0.39 4.42
N GLU A 64 -10.67 -1.01 5.06
CA GLU A 64 -9.24 -0.68 4.91
C GLU A 64 -8.76 -0.80 3.47
N LEU A 65 -9.25 -1.78 2.72
CA LEU A 65 -8.93 -1.94 1.30
C LEU A 65 -9.67 -0.91 0.43
N ARG A 66 -10.88 -0.52 0.81
CA ARG A 66 -11.62 0.57 0.13
C ARG A 66 -10.91 1.91 0.34
N LEU A 67 -10.34 2.13 1.53
CA LEU A 67 -9.53 3.32 1.83
C LEU A 67 -8.30 3.41 0.91
N LEU A 68 -7.64 2.30 0.63
CA LEU A 68 -6.49 2.24 -0.28
C LEU A 68 -6.90 2.16 -1.76
N GLY A 69 -8.13 1.74 -2.04
CA GLY A 69 -8.62 1.44 -3.39
C GLY A 69 -8.28 2.49 -4.45
N PRO A 70 -8.60 3.80 -4.25
CA PRO A 70 -8.31 4.81 -5.26
C PRO A 70 -6.82 4.95 -5.58
N ALA A 71 -5.94 4.83 -4.56
CA ALA A 71 -4.49 4.90 -4.75
C ALA A 71 -3.97 3.67 -5.48
N LEU A 72 -4.42 2.46 -5.10
CA LEU A 72 -4.03 1.21 -5.74
C LEU A 72 -4.52 1.14 -7.19
N ALA A 73 -5.76 1.59 -7.46
CA ALA A 73 -6.30 1.70 -8.81
C ALA A 73 -5.42 2.60 -9.69
N ARG A 74 -5.10 3.79 -9.19
CA ARG A 74 -4.22 4.72 -9.91
C ARG A 74 -2.85 4.11 -10.20
N LEU A 75 -2.21 3.50 -9.19
CA LEU A 75 -0.91 2.85 -9.35
C LEU A 75 -0.95 1.71 -10.37
N SER A 76 -2.01 0.89 -10.33
CA SER A 76 -2.17 -0.24 -11.26
C SER A 76 -2.33 0.19 -12.72
N VAL A 77 -2.93 1.36 -12.96
CA VAL A 77 -3.14 1.88 -14.32
C VAL A 77 -1.95 2.70 -14.80
N GLN A 78 -1.39 3.56 -13.96
CA GLN A 78 -0.35 4.52 -14.36
C GLN A 78 1.06 3.94 -14.38
N GLU A 79 1.31 2.87 -13.64
CA GLU A 79 2.65 2.29 -13.53
C GLU A 79 2.70 0.86 -14.08
N GLN A 80 3.82 0.49 -14.69
CA GLN A 80 4.05 -0.89 -15.18
C GLN A 80 4.59 -1.82 -14.08
N ARG A 81 4.37 -1.46 -12.81
CA ARG A 81 4.84 -2.19 -11.64
C ARG A 81 3.71 -2.99 -11.01
N TRP A 82 4.09 -3.98 -10.21
CA TRP A 82 3.17 -4.87 -9.52
C TRP A 82 2.61 -4.24 -8.24
N ILE A 83 1.45 -4.74 -7.81
CA ILE A 83 0.92 -4.54 -6.47
C ILE A 83 1.01 -5.88 -5.74
N ALA A 84 1.97 -5.99 -4.83
CA ALA A 84 2.21 -7.23 -4.10
C ALA A 84 1.33 -7.32 -2.84
N TRP A 85 0.70 -8.48 -2.63
CA TRP A 85 -0.08 -8.80 -1.45
C TRP A 85 0.58 -9.97 -0.74
N ILE A 86 1.13 -9.72 0.43
CA ILE A 86 1.94 -10.71 1.16
C ILE A 86 1.16 -11.21 2.36
N ASN A 87 0.91 -12.51 2.39
CA ASN A 87 0.21 -13.20 3.46
C ASN A 87 -1.17 -12.58 3.83
N PRO A 88 -2.02 -12.25 2.84
CA PRO A 88 -3.35 -11.76 3.17
C PRO A 88 -4.14 -12.85 3.91
N PRO A 89 -4.99 -12.47 4.89
CA PRO A 89 -5.75 -13.42 5.71
C PRO A 89 -6.76 -14.21 4.89
N HIS A 90 -7.20 -13.64 3.78
CA HIS A 90 -8.12 -14.26 2.84
C HIS A 90 -7.64 -14.01 1.41
N ILE A 91 -7.99 -14.90 0.49
CA ILE A 91 -7.77 -14.66 -0.95
C ILE A 91 -8.66 -13.50 -1.37
N PRO A 92 -8.08 -12.41 -1.92
CA PRO A 92 -8.87 -11.26 -2.35
C PRO A 92 -9.90 -11.65 -3.42
N TYR A 93 -11.11 -11.15 -3.28
CA TYR A 93 -12.15 -11.36 -4.27
C TYR A 93 -11.90 -10.45 -5.49
N ALA A 94 -11.39 -11.06 -6.57
CA ALA A 94 -10.95 -10.33 -7.76
C ALA A 94 -12.01 -9.40 -8.38
N PRO A 95 -13.31 -9.76 -8.45
CA PRO A 95 -14.34 -8.83 -8.91
C PRO A 95 -14.43 -7.55 -8.08
N ALA A 96 -14.33 -7.65 -6.75
CA ALA A 96 -14.35 -6.47 -5.88
C ALA A 96 -13.12 -5.57 -6.08
N LEU A 97 -11.94 -6.15 -6.35
CA LEU A 97 -10.76 -5.37 -6.71
C LEU A 97 -10.95 -4.64 -8.04
N ALA A 98 -11.53 -5.31 -9.04
CA ALA A 98 -11.85 -4.69 -10.33
C ALA A 98 -12.88 -3.56 -10.19
N GLU A 99 -13.90 -3.73 -9.33
CA GLU A 99 -14.87 -2.68 -9.01
C GLU A 99 -14.23 -1.45 -8.36
N LEU A 100 -13.16 -1.64 -7.59
CA LEU A 100 -12.34 -0.55 -7.06
C LEU A 100 -11.46 0.11 -8.14
N GLY A 101 -11.46 -0.43 -9.37
CA GLY A 101 -10.66 0.07 -10.48
C GLY A 101 -9.22 -0.44 -10.49
N ILE A 102 -8.90 -1.46 -9.68
CA ILE A 102 -7.56 -2.06 -9.63
C ILE A 102 -7.42 -3.04 -10.80
N ASP A 103 -6.36 -2.87 -11.60
CA ASP A 103 -5.99 -3.86 -12.62
C ASP A 103 -5.50 -5.15 -11.92
N ILE A 104 -6.38 -6.14 -11.87
CA ILE A 104 -6.08 -7.44 -11.23
C ILE A 104 -4.95 -8.18 -11.95
N GLY A 105 -4.68 -7.87 -13.22
CA GLY A 105 -3.54 -8.39 -13.97
C GLY A 105 -2.18 -7.95 -13.40
N LYS A 106 -2.15 -6.91 -12.57
CA LYS A 106 -0.96 -6.42 -11.87
C LYS A 106 -0.92 -6.75 -10.38
N VAL A 107 -1.86 -7.53 -9.89
CA VAL A 107 -1.86 -8.01 -8.49
C VAL A 107 -1.05 -9.29 -8.39
N LEU A 108 -0.04 -9.26 -7.52
CA LEU A 108 0.78 -10.42 -7.18
C LEU A 108 0.40 -10.90 -5.77
N LEU A 109 -0.18 -12.08 -5.67
CA LEU A 109 -0.53 -12.71 -4.41
C LEU A 109 0.58 -13.67 -3.96
N VAL A 110 1.11 -13.46 -2.76
CA VAL A 110 2.18 -14.28 -2.18
C VAL A 110 1.67 -14.84 -0.85
N GLN A 111 1.63 -16.16 -0.76
CA GLN A 111 1.23 -16.93 0.43
C GLN A 111 2.45 -17.69 0.98
N PRO A 112 3.28 -17.09 1.83
CA PRO A 112 4.45 -17.72 2.38
C PRO A 112 4.07 -18.80 3.40
N LYS A 113 4.91 -19.85 3.52
CA LYS A 113 4.68 -20.91 4.50
C LYS A 113 5.10 -20.50 5.91
N THR A 114 6.09 -19.63 6.03
CA THR A 114 6.62 -19.19 7.32
C THR A 114 6.60 -17.68 7.47
N TYR A 115 6.62 -17.21 8.71
CA TYR A 115 6.74 -15.79 9.01
C TYR A 115 8.02 -15.16 8.44
N ALA A 116 9.14 -15.91 8.49
CA ALA A 116 10.43 -15.45 7.96
C ALA A 116 10.35 -15.26 6.44
N ASP A 117 9.72 -16.18 5.72
CA ASP A 117 9.50 -16.07 4.28
C ASP A 117 8.57 -14.90 3.94
N ALA A 118 7.52 -14.67 4.77
CA ALA A 118 6.62 -13.53 4.60
C ALA A 118 7.36 -12.19 4.73
N LEU A 119 8.18 -12.07 5.77
CA LEU A 119 8.97 -10.87 6.02
C LEU A 119 10.00 -10.64 4.91
N TRP A 120 10.68 -11.70 4.49
CA TRP A 120 11.64 -11.67 3.38
C TRP A 120 10.96 -11.28 2.05
N ALA A 121 9.83 -11.92 1.72
CA ALA A 121 9.09 -11.63 0.49
C ALA A 121 8.62 -10.17 0.44
N PHE A 122 8.10 -9.65 1.55
CA PHE A 122 7.70 -8.26 1.63
C PHE A 122 8.89 -7.31 1.46
N GLU A 123 9.99 -7.55 2.17
CA GLU A 123 11.21 -6.74 2.03
C GLU A 123 11.72 -6.74 0.58
N ARG A 124 11.73 -7.88 -0.08
CA ARG A 124 12.13 -7.99 -1.50
C ARG A 124 11.18 -7.23 -2.41
N ALA A 125 9.87 -7.38 -2.23
CA ALA A 125 8.87 -6.68 -3.02
C ALA A 125 9.04 -5.15 -2.92
N VAL A 126 9.19 -4.63 -1.69
CA VAL A 126 9.31 -3.17 -1.49
C VAL A 126 10.66 -2.60 -1.90
N LYS A 127 11.75 -3.40 -1.86
CA LYS A 127 13.11 -2.96 -2.18
C LYS A 127 13.45 -3.05 -3.66
N SER A 128 12.81 -3.97 -4.40
CA SER A 128 13.18 -4.30 -5.79
C SER A 128 12.93 -3.19 -6.79
N GLY A 129 12.04 -2.23 -6.49
CA GLY A 129 11.55 -1.26 -7.45
C GLY A 129 10.56 -1.82 -8.49
N THR A 130 10.27 -3.13 -8.45
CA THR A 130 9.32 -3.78 -9.37
C THR A 130 7.87 -3.68 -8.90
N CYS A 131 7.65 -3.28 -7.65
CA CYS A 131 6.32 -3.06 -7.09
C CYS A 131 6.05 -1.56 -6.89
N SER A 132 4.87 -1.09 -7.29
CA SER A 132 4.39 0.27 -6.99
C SER A 132 3.82 0.35 -5.57
N ALA A 133 3.16 -0.73 -5.13
CA ALA A 133 2.69 -0.90 -3.77
C ALA A 133 2.92 -2.33 -3.29
N ALA A 134 3.07 -2.49 -1.98
CA ALA A 134 3.10 -3.78 -1.33
C ALA A 134 2.31 -3.71 -0.02
N LEU A 135 1.42 -4.68 0.17
CA LEU A 135 0.53 -4.81 1.31
C LEU A 135 0.90 -6.08 2.07
N ALA A 136 0.98 -6.02 3.40
CA ALA A 136 1.31 -7.20 4.19
C ALA A 136 0.50 -7.30 5.48
N TRP A 137 0.21 -8.55 5.85
CA TRP A 137 -0.43 -8.95 7.11
C TRP A 137 0.51 -9.87 7.86
N PHE A 138 1.13 -9.34 8.91
CA PHE A 138 2.07 -10.08 9.73
C PHE A 138 1.46 -10.42 11.10
N ASP A 139 1.95 -11.48 11.69
CA ASP A 139 1.77 -11.74 13.12
C ASP A 139 2.47 -10.62 13.90
N ASP A 140 1.68 -9.73 14.50
CA ASP A 140 2.17 -8.53 15.18
C ASP A 140 3.01 -8.86 16.42
N ALA A 141 2.78 -10.02 17.07
CA ALA A 141 3.58 -10.46 18.19
C ALA A 141 5.02 -10.77 17.81
N ARG A 142 5.25 -11.14 16.54
CA ARG A 142 6.58 -11.47 15.98
C ARG A 142 7.25 -10.29 15.29
N LEU A 143 6.50 -9.22 14.97
CA LEU A 143 7.03 -8.07 14.23
C LEU A 143 7.83 -7.15 15.16
N ALA A 144 9.15 -7.22 15.10
CA ALA A 144 10.03 -6.41 15.93
C ALA A 144 10.24 -4.99 15.34
N ALA A 145 10.57 -4.03 16.20
CA ALA A 145 10.84 -2.65 15.78
C ALA A 145 12.00 -2.54 14.76
N LYS A 146 13.02 -3.41 14.86
CA LYS A 146 14.12 -3.51 13.90
C LYS A 146 13.62 -3.89 12.49
N ASP A 147 12.62 -4.76 12.41
CA ASP A 147 12.04 -5.19 11.13
C ASP A 147 11.26 -4.03 10.49
N VAL A 148 10.42 -3.34 11.25
CA VAL A 148 9.71 -2.14 10.78
C VAL A 148 10.67 -1.08 10.24
N ARG A 149 11.80 -0.84 10.94
CA ARG A 149 12.85 0.07 10.47
C ARG A 149 13.47 -0.39 9.15
N ARG A 150 13.79 -1.68 9.03
CA ARG A 150 14.36 -2.30 7.83
C ARG A 150 13.41 -2.17 6.65
N LEU A 151 12.13 -2.49 6.84
CA LEU A 151 11.09 -2.39 5.83
C LEU A 151 10.87 -0.96 5.35
N LYS A 152 10.87 0.01 6.27
CA LYS A 152 10.82 1.43 5.92
C LYS A 152 11.97 1.85 5.00
N LEU A 153 13.20 1.48 5.34
CA LEU A 153 14.36 1.80 4.51
C LEU A 153 14.31 1.11 3.14
N ALA A 154 13.80 -0.13 3.10
CA ALA A 154 13.59 -0.88 1.88
C ALA A 154 12.56 -0.19 0.98
N ALA A 155 11.42 0.25 1.53
CA ALA A 155 10.36 0.96 0.81
C ALA A 155 10.87 2.27 0.19
N ARG A 156 11.67 3.02 0.93
CA ARG A 156 12.31 4.24 0.43
C ARG A 156 13.24 3.96 -0.76
N ARG A 157 14.07 2.92 -0.66
CA ARG A 157 15.00 2.54 -1.73
C ARG A 157 14.29 2.10 -3.00
N GLY A 158 13.20 1.34 -2.88
CA GLY A 158 12.45 0.83 -4.02
C GLY A 158 11.41 1.80 -4.58
N GLY A 159 11.18 2.94 -3.92
CA GLY A 159 10.14 3.89 -4.34
C GLY A 159 8.75 3.24 -4.30
N THR A 160 8.46 2.47 -3.25
CA THR A 160 7.25 1.65 -3.11
C THR A 160 6.39 2.13 -1.96
N LEU A 161 5.07 2.24 -2.18
CA LEU A 161 4.10 2.41 -1.11
C LEU A 161 3.99 1.09 -0.34
N ALA A 162 4.59 1.02 0.84
CA ALA A 162 4.54 -0.14 1.71
C ALA A 162 3.45 0.03 2.76
N VAL A 163 2.53 -0.93 2.88
CA VAL A 163 1.41 -0.90 3.84
C VAL A 163 1.44 -2.13 4.72
N LEU A 164 1.44 -1.93 6.02
CA LEU A 164 1.28 -2.97 7.03
C LEU A 164 -0.11 -2.86 7.68
N PHE A 165 -0.85 -3.95 7.65
CA PHE A 165 -2.06 -4.09 8.42
C PHE A 165 -1.72 -4.68 9.79
N ARG A 166 -2.11 -3.99 10.85
CA ARG A 166 -1.75 -4.33 12.22
C ARG A 166 -2.96 -4.23 13.14
N PRO A 167 -2.98 -4.94 14.27
CA PRO A 167 -4.03 -4.77 15.26
C PRO A 167 -3.96 -3.38 15.91
N ASP A 168 -5.09 -2.87 16.35
CA ASP A 168 -5.22 -1.58 17.05
C ASP A 168 -4.34 -1.49 18.30
N THR A 169 -4.09 -2.62 18.99
CA THR A 169 -3.19 -2.71 20.14
C THR A 169 -1.77 -2.23 19.83
N ALA A 170 -1.36 -2.30 18.55
CA ALA A 170 -0.08 -1.76 18.10
C ALA A 170 0.00 -0.22 18.22
N ALA A 171 -1.13 0.49 18.34
CA ALA A 171 -1.17 1.94 18.54
C ALA A 171 -0.36 2.39 19.77
N ARG A 172 -0.35 1.57 20.82
CA ARG A 172 0.35 1.86 22.09
C ARG A 172 1.87 1.72 21.97
N ARG A 173 2.37 1.11 20.91
CA ARG A 173 3.83 0.92 20.69
C ARG A 173 4.37 1.98 19.75
N GLN A 174 5.59 2.43 20.00
CA GLN A 174 6.29 3.31 19.06
C GLN A 174 6.58 2.57 17.74
N SER A 175 6.51 3.28 16.64
CA SER A 175 6.82 2.74 15.33
C SER A 175 7.65 3.70 14.49
N MET A 176 8.49 3.13 13.63
CA MET A 176 9.33 3.86 12.68
C MET A 176 8.60 4.19 11.37
N ALA A 177 7.33 3.76 11.19
CA ALA A 177 6.53 4.10 10.01
C ALA A 177 6.40 5.62 9.82
N GLU A 178 6.29 6.08 8.59
CA GLU A 178 6.05 7.49 8.24
C GLU A 178 4.65 7.95 8.60
N LEU A 179 3.68 7.07 8.38
CA LEU A 179 2.27 7.34 8.59
C LEU A 179 1.64 6.19 9.38
N ARG A 180 0.85 6.51 10.38
CA ARG A 180 0.07 5.55 11.17
C ARG A 180 -1.35 6.03 11.31
N ILE A 181 -2.29 5.21 10.90
CA ILE A 181 -3.71 5.54 10.94
C ILE A 181 -4.44 4.44 11.72
N LEU A 182 -5.17 4.84 12.73
CA LEU A 182 -6.12 3.98 13.43
C LEU A 182 -7.46 4.04 12.71
N LEU A 183 -7.96 2.88 12.35
CA LEU A 183 -9.22 2.68 11.64
C LEU A 183 -10.23 2.03 12.58
N GLN A 184 -11.44 2.53 12.58
CA GLN A 184 -12.56 1.97 13.31
C GLN A 184 -13.81 1.98 12.45
N GLN A 185 -14.65 0.98 12.65
CA GLN A 185 -15.94 0.96 11.98
C GLN A 185 -16.79 2.14 12.46
N ALA A 186 -17.35 2.89 11.54
CA ALA A 186 -18.31 3.94 11.88
C ALA A 186 -19.71 3.35 12.06
N SER A 187 -20.57 4.08 12.77
CA SER A 187 -21.96 3.65 13.01
C SER A 187 -22.81 3.63 11.75
N LEU A 188 -22.43 4.40 10.73
CA LEU A 188 -23.10 4.45 9.44
C LEU A 188 -22.41 3.50 8.44
N PRO A 189 -23.18 2.80 7.60
CA PRO A 189 -22.62 2.02 6.52
C PRO A 189 -21.80 2.92 5.56
N ASP A 190 -20.80 2.34 4.92
CA ASP A 190 -19.91 3.04 3.98
C ASP A 190 -19.08 4.19 4.58
N ARG A 191 -19.02 4.29 5.89
CA ARG A 191 -18.16 5.24 6.60
C ARG A 191 -17.10 4.51 7.41
N LEU A 192 -15.92 5.12 7.44
CA LEU A 192 -14.78 4.68 8.22
C LEU A 192 -14.37 5.81 9.17
N SER A 193 -14.24 5.49 10.44
CA SER A 193 -13.65 6.41 11.41
C SER A 193 -12.15 6.29 11.36
N ILE A 194 -11.45 7.39 11.13
CA ILE A 194 -10.00 7.45 11.02
C ILE A 194 -9.41 8.42 12.04
N GLU A 195 -8.26 8.05 12.59
CA GLU A 195 -7.46 8.87 13.49
C GLU A 195 -5.99 8.74 13.09
N ILE A 196 -5.34 9.85 12.75
CA ILE A 196 -3.94 9.83 12.37
C ILE A 196 -3.10 9.92 13.65
N LEU A 197 -2.50 8.79 14.03
CA LEU A 197 -1.65 8.69 15.21
C LEU A 197 -0.25 9.28 14.98
N LYS A 198 0.22 9.20 13.75
CA LYS A 198 1.54 9.71 13.35
C LYS A 198 1.52 10.07 11.87
N ARG A 199 2.09 11.23 11.55
CA ARG A 199 2.36 11.67 10.18
C ARG A 199 3.67 12.44 10.12
N ARG A 200 4.26 12.54 8.94
CA ARG A 200 5.45 13.35 8.71
C ARG A 200 5.11 14.83 8.92
N GLY A 201 5.95 15.53 9.67
CA GLY A 201 5.86 16.98 9.82
C GLY A 201 4.58 17.52 10.46
N GLY A 202 3.84 16.70 11.22
CA GLY A 202 2.62 17.12 11.87
C GLY A 202 2.32 16.34 13.15
N TRP A 203 1.40 16.86 13.94
CA TRP A 203 0.88 16.23 15.14
C TRP A 203 -0.20 15.19 14.81
N PRO A 204 -0.52 14.28 15.71
CA PRO A 204 -1.71 13.45 15.60
C PRO A 204 -2.95 14.30 15.35
N THR A 205 -3.95 13.74 14.67
CA THR A 205 -5.21 14.44 14.40
C THR A 205 -6.31 13.87 15.27
N GLU A 206 -7.32 14.69 15.51
CA GLU A 206 -8.56 14.19 16.05
C GLU A 206 -9.21 13.19 15.10
N ARG A 207 -10.06 12.37 15.65
CA ARG A 207 -10.82 11.36 14.91
C ARG A 207 -11.81 12.04 13.98
N CYS A 208 -11.83 11.62 12.73
CA CYS A 208 -12.80 12.08 11.74
C CYS A 208 -13.50 10.91 11.05
N SER A 209 -14.69 11.16 10.53
CA SER A 209 -15.45 10.19 9.75
C SER A 209 -15.22 10.42 8.27
N LEU A 210 -14.79 9.38 7.57
CA LEU A 210 -14.55 9.38 6.14
C LEU A 210 -15.62 8.56 5.43
N GLU A 211 -16.25 9.13 4.44
CA GLU A 211 -17.15 8.40 3.55
C GLU A 211 -16.33 7.65 2.50
N LEU A 212 -16.45 6.33 2.50
CA LEU A 212 -15.75 5.48 1.55
C LEU A 212 -16.55 5.45 0.24
N ALA A 213 -16.06 6.17 -0.77
CA ALA A 213 -16.70 6.21 -2.07
C ALA A 213 -16.81 4.79 -2.68
N TYR A 214 -18.03 4.40 -3.01
CA TYR A 214 -18.28 3.23 -3.83
C TYR A 214 -18.14 3.67 -5.29
N ARG A 215 -17.00 3.43 -5.90
CA ARG A 215 -16.90 3.58 -7.35
C ARG A 215 -17.46 2.32 -7.97
N THR A 216 -18.71 2.37 -8.38
CA THR A 216 -19.26 1.43 -9.36
C THR A 216 -18.63 1.76 -10.72
N THR A 217 -17.38 1.41 -10.91
CA THR A 217 -16.87 1.26 -12.27
C THR A 217 -17.60 0.04 -12.81
N ARG A 218 -18.51 0.23 -13.77
CA ARG A 218 -19.17 -0.87 -14.45
C ARG A 218 -18.10 -1.63 -15.25
N VAL A 219 -17.41 -2.53 -14.59
CA VAL A 219 -16.56 -3.50 -15.27
C VAL A 219 -17.51 -4.44 -16.00
N THR A 220 -17.40 -4.55 -17.31
CA THR A 220 -18.22 -5.47 -18.08
C THR A 220 -17.88 -6.91 -17.70
N ARG A 221 -18.86 -7.82 -17.84
CA ARG A 221 -18.60 -9.26 -17.60
C ARG A 221 -17.46 -9.80 -18.46
N HIS A 222 -17.23 -9.23 -19.63
CA HIS A 222 -16.14 -9.60 -20.52
C HIS A 222 -14.78 -9.19 -19.95
N GLU A 223 -14.60 -7.92 -19.62
CA GLU A 223 -13.38 -7.39 -18.99
C GLU A 223 -13.04 -8.13 -17.69
N LEU A 224 -14.06 -8.42 -16.87
CA LEU A 224 -13.87 -9.17 -15.65
C LEU A 224 -13.38 -10.60 -15.91
N ARG A 225 -13.92 -11.30 -16.93
CA ARG A 225 -13.46 -12.64 -17.32
C ARG A 225 -12.01 -12.61 -17.82
N GLU A 226 -11.66 -11.68 -18.67
CA GLU A 226 -10.28 -11.53 -19.16
C GLU A 226 -9.31 -11.28 -18.01
N GLN A 227 -9.63 -10.34 -17.12
CA GLN A 227 -8.80 -10.04 -15.95
C GLN A 227 -8.67 -11.26 -15.01
N LEU A 228 -9.76 -12.00 -14.77
CA LEU A 228 -9.74 -13.22 -13.96
C LEU A 228 -8.88 -14.32 -14.59
N THR A 229 -8.91 -14.46 -15.91
CA THR A 229 -8.10 -15.44 -16.63
C THR A 229 -6.62 -15.11 -16.50
N LEU A 230 -6.26 -13.85 -16.70
CA LEU A 230 -4.89 -13.35 -16.52
C LEU A 230 -4.41 -13.51 -15.07
N TRP A 231 -5.25 -13.21 -14.10
CA TRP A 231 -4.93 -13.35 -12.69
C TRP A 231 -4.68 -14.82 -12.30
N ARG A 232 -5.55 -15.75 -12.75
CA ARG A 232 -5.39 -17.20 -12.53
C ARG A 232 -4.09 -17.71 -13.14
N ALA A 233 -3.78 -17.32 -14.37
CA ALA A 233 -2.55 -17.74 -15.04
C ALA A 233 -1.30 -17.27 -14.30
N LYS A 234 -1.30 -16.06 -13.74
CA LYS A 234 -0.17 -15.51 -12.97
C LYS A 234 -0.06 -16.07 -11.55
N SER A 235 -1.18 -16.35 -10.89
CA SER A 235 -1.20 -16.88 -9.51
C SER A 235 -0.81 -18.35 -9.41
N LEU A 236 -0.87 -19.09 -10.52
CA LEU A 236 -0.52 -20.52 -10.58
C LEU A 236 0.95 -20.78 -10.95
N CYS A 237 1.78 -19.76 -11.21
CA CYS A 237 3.21 -19.96 -11.43
C CYS A 237 3.92 -20.30 -10.12
N PRO A 238 4.44 -21.51 -9.92
CA PRO A 238 5.28 -21.84 -8.79
C PRO A 238 6.59 -21.07 -8.89
N ILE A 239 7.01 -20.47 -7.78
CA ILE A 239 8.31 -19.81 -7.68
C ILE A 239 9.39 -20.92 -7.82
N GLY A 240 10.05 -20.99 -8.98
CA GLY A 240 11.21 -21.88 -9.19
C GLY A 240 11.07 -23.03 -10.20
N GLY A 241 10.00 -23.07 -10.99
CA GLY A 241 9.89 -24.03 -12.10
C GLY A 241 9.63 -23.33 -13.42
N SER A 242 10.24 -23.85 -14.52
CA SER A 242 9.87 -23.41 -15.87
C SER A 242 8.36 -23.56 -16.06
N PRO A 243 7.67 -22.61 -16.70
CA PRO A 243 6.23 -22.68 -16.86
C PRO A 243 5.87 -23.94 -17.62
N PRO A 244 4.91 -24.77 -17.14
CA PRO A 244 4.35 -25.80 -17.99
C PRO A 244 3.68 -25.08 -19.16
N LEU A 245 4.03 -25.45 -20.38
CA LEU A 245 3.29 -25.10 -21.59
C LEU A 245 1.87 -25.65 -21.46
N CYS A 246 0.97 -24.88 -20.86
CA CYS A 246 -0.44 -25.15 -20.94
C CYS A 246 -0.87 -24.90 -22.39
N ALA A 247 -0.99 -25.99 -23.15
CA ALA A 247 -1.57 -25.98 -24.48
C ALA A 247 -2.95 -25.31 -24.39
N LEU A 248 -3.11 -24.20 -25.07
CA LEU A 248 -4.40 -23.60 -25.32
C LEU A 248 -5.24 -24.63 -26.10
N PRO A 249 -6.48 -24.95 -25.72
CA PRO A 249 -7.34 -25.74 -26.57
C PRO A 249 -7.55 -24.99 -27.89
N ALA A 250 -7.26 -25.69 -28.98
CA ALA A 250 -7.49 -25.19 -30.34
C ALA A 250 -8.94 -24.69 -30.49
N PRO A 251 -9.18 -23.60 -31.26
CA PRO A 251 -10.53 -23.15 -31.53
C PRO A 251 -11.27 -24.25 -32.31
N GLN A 252 -12.36 -24.72 -31.76
CA GLN A 252 -13.27 -25.64 -32.48
C GLN A 252 -13.79 -24.89 -33.70
N SER A 253 -13.41 -25.38 -34.86
CA SER A 253 -13.95 -24.98 -36.14
C SER A 253 -15.45 -25.21 -36.13
N ALA A 254 -16.22 -24.14 -36.31
CA ALA A 254 -17.66 -24.24 -36.60
C ALA A 254 -17.84 -24.99 -37.92
N HIS A 255 -18.37 -26.20 -37.86
CA HIS A 255 -18.90 -26.87 -39.03
C HIS A 255 -20.15 -26.10 -39.51
N ALA A 256 -20.00 -25.50 -40.68
CA ALA A 256 -21.11 -25.14 -41.53
C ALA A 256 -21.72 -26.44 -42.02
N GLY A 257 -22.96 -26.72 -41.67
CA GLY A 257 -23.78 -27.78 -42.18
C GLY A 257 -25.02 -27.17 -42.86
N GLY A 258 -25.26 -27.62 -44.06
CA GLY A 258 -26.18 -27.26 -45.08
C GLY A 258 -27.63 -26.99 -44.72
#